data_3bef894d7d5284c44a05daaeadb16c8b
#
_entry.id   3bef894d7d5284c44a05daaeadb16c8b
#
_cell.length_a   1.000
_cell.length_b   1.000
_cell.length_c   1.000
_cell.angle_alpha   90.00
_cell.angle_beta   90.00
_cell.angle_gamma   90.00
#
_symmetry.space_group_name_H-M   'P 1'
#
loop_
_entity.id
_entity.type
_entity.pdbx_description
1 polymer ?
#
loop_
_entity_poly.entity_id
_entity_poly.type
_entity_poly.pdbx_seq_one_letter_code
_entity_poly.pdbx_strand_id
1 'polypeptide(L)' 'DGGAEDRALGQAFIEAAARLLKPAGRLLMVANRHLPYEAVLKRSFSACHLLAEAQGFKVFEARA' A
#
# COMPACT_ATOMS: atom_id res chain seq x y z
N ASP A 1 13.07 3.64 -16.62
CA ASP A 1 13.01 4.83 -15.93
C ASP A 1 11.87 4.76 -14.93
N GLY A 2 11.80 5.17 -13.96
CA GLY A 2 10.73 5.26 -13.00
C GLY A 2 10.40 4.00 -12.23
N GLY A 3 10.74 2.81 -12.73
CA GLY A 3 10.33 1.58 -12.08
C GLY A 3 10.82 1.47 -10.65
N ALA A 4 12.11 1.60 -10.43
CA ALA A 4 12.69 1.52 -9.10
C ALA A 4 12.32 2.75 -8.26
N GLU A 5 12.31 3.92 -8.89
CA GLU A 5 11.95 5.14 -8.20
C GLU A 5 10.48 5.12 -7.78
N ASP A 6 9.61 4.60 -8.65
CA ASP A 6 8.19 4.52 -8.34
C ASP A 6 7.94 3.58 -7.16
N ARG A 7 8.67 2.46 -7.10
CA ARG A 7 8.54 1.55 -5.96
C ARG A 7 9.04 2.18 -4.67
N ALA A 8 10.17 2.87 -4.72
CA ALA A 8 10.71 3.54 -3.54
C ALA A 8 9.76 4.63 -3.05
N LEU A 9 9.20 5.40 -3.97
CA LEU A 9 8.26 6.45 -3.62
C LEU A 9 6.98 5.86 -3.01
N GLY A 10 6.46 4.79 -3.60
CA GLY A 10 5.29 4.13 -3.06
C GLY A 10 5.52 3.55 -1.67
N GLN A 11 6.69 2.94 -1.45
CA GLN A 11 7.05 2.42 -0.14
C GLN A 11 7.14 3.54 0.88
N ALA A 12 7.77 4.66 0.52
CA ALA A 12 7.88 5.81 1.41
C ALA A 12 6.50 6.37 1.76
N PHE A 13 5.60 6.43 0.78
CA PHE A 13 4.24 6.88 1.01
C PHE A 13 3.52 5.98 2.00
N ILE A 14 3.61 4.66 1.81
CA ILE A 14 2.97 3.69 2.70
C ILE A 14 3.50 3.84 4.13
N GLU A 15 4.81 3.97 4.28
CA GLU A 15 5.42 4.11 5.60
C GLU A 15 5.01 5.42 6.26
N ALA A 16 4.94 6.50 5.49
CA ALA A 16 4.48 7.78 6.01
C ALA A 16 3.02 7.70 6.43
N ALA A 17 2.17 7.06 5.63
CA ALA A 17 0.77 6.89 5.97
C ALA A 17 0.60 6.10 7.27
N ALA A 18 1.41 5.06 7.46
CA ALA A 18 1.35 4.26 8.68
C ALA A 18 1.66 5.10 9.91
N ARG A 19 2.60 6.05 9.78
CA ARG A 19 2.95 6.93 10.90
C ARG A 19 1.89 7.99 11.17
N LEU A 20 1.16 8.42 10.14
CA LEU A 20 0.22 9.53 10.26
C LEU A 20 -1.18 9.07 10.63
N LEU A 21 -1.56 7.83 10.33
CA LEU A 21 -2.89 7.33 10.65
C LEU A 21 -3.04 7.14 12.16
N LYS A 22 -4.18 7.53 12.66
CA LYS A 22 -4.54 7.28 14.05
C LYS A 22 -4.83 5.79 14.23
N PRO A 23 -4.75 5.27 15.47
CA PRO A 23 -5.17 3.89 15.74
C PRO A 23 -6.56 3.63 15.15
N ALA A 24 -6.73 2.47 14.53
CA ALA A 24 -7.94 2.08 13.83
C ALA A 24 -8.23 2.86 12.55
N GLY A 25 -7.31 3.73 12.12
CA GLY A 25 -7.43 4.40 10.84
C GLY A 25 -7.24 3.44 9.68
N ARG A 26 -7.77 3.80 8.51
CA ARG A 26 -7.68 2.97 7.32
C ARG A 26 -7.00 3.70 6.18
N LEU A 27 -6.26 2.96 5.37
CA LEU A 27 -5.71 3.43 4.11
C LEU A 27 -6.32 2.61 2.99
N LEU A 28 -6.87 3.27 1.99
CA LEU A 28 -7.26 2.62 0.74
C LEU A 28 -6.24 2.98 -0.31
N MET A 29 -5.67 1.97 -0.95
CA MET A 29 -4.60 2.19 -1.92
C MET A 29 -4.86 1.43 -3.19
N VAL A 30 -4.72 2.13 -4.32
CA VAL A 30 -4.80 1.53 -5.65
C VAL A 30 -3.39 1.51 -6.23
N ALA A 31 -2.96 0.36 -6.68
CA ALA A 31 -1.61 0.21 -7.22
C ALA A 31 -1.62 -0.72 -8.44
N ASN A 32 -0.64 -0.55 -9.31
CA ASN A 32 -0.41 -1.51 -10.40
C ASN A 32 -0.20 -2.89 -9.81
N ARG A 33 -0.83 -3.89 -10.40
CA ARG A 33 -0.81 -5.22 -9.80
C ARG A 33 0.58 -5.85 -9.80
N HIS A 34 1.49 -5.40 -10.67
CA HIS A 34 2.84 -5.95 -10.70
C HIS A 34 3.80 -5.27 -9.71
N LEU A 35 3.34 -4.24 -8.99
CA LEU A 35 4.19 -3.59 -7.99
C LEU A 35 4.04 -4.31 -6.66
N PRO A 36 5.16 -4.68 -6.01
CA PRO A 36 5.13 -5.54 -4.82
C PRO A 36 4.91 -4.75 -3.54
N TYR A 37 3.76 -4.12 -3.39
CA TYR A 37 3.48 -3.34 -2.20
C TYR A 37 2.90 -4.14 -1.04
N GLU A 38 2.48 -5.40 -1.29
CA GLU A 38 1.87 -6.20 -0.23
C GLU A 38 2.79 -6.38 0.97
N ALA A 39 4.07 -6.63 0.74
CA ALA A 39 5.00 -6.83 1.84
C ALA A 39 5.16 -5.57 2.69
N VAL A 40 5.24 -4.42 2.04
CA VAL A 40 5.37 -3.14 2.75
C VAL A 40 4.11 -2.85 3.54
N LEU A 41 2.94 -3.09 2.95
CA LEU A 41 1.67 -2.87 3.63
C LEU A 41 1.54 -3.78 4.86
N LYS A 42 1.88 -5.04 4.72
CA LYS A 42 1.80 -5.98 5.83
C LYS A 42 2.77 -5.64 6.95
N ARG A 43 3.95 -5.12 6.58
CA ARG A 43 4.96 -4.74 7.56
C ARG A 43 4.58 -3.46 8.29
N SER A 44 3.91 -2.53 7.61
CA SER A 44 3.65 -1.20 8.13
C SER A 44 2.31 -1.07 8.86
N PHE A 45 1.37 -1.98 8.61
CA PHE A 45 0.03 -1.90 9.16
C PHE A 45 -0.32 -3.18 9.91
N SER A 46 -1.26 -3.08 10.85
CA SER A 46 -1.68 -4.23 11.64
C SER A 46 -2.49 -5.23 10.81
N ALA A 47 -3.18 -4.76 9.77
CA ALA A 47 -3.95 -5.62 8.88
C ALA A 47 -3.93 -5.04 7.48
N CYS A 48 -3.96 -5.92 6.48
CA CYS A 48 -3.98 -5.52 5.09
C CYS A 48 -4.79 -6.54 4.31
N HIS A 49 -5.74 -6.07 3.50
CA HIS A 49 -6.61 -6.93 2.71
C HIS A 49 -6.62 -6.47 1.26
N LEU A 50 -6.59 -7.42 0.35
CA LEU A 50 -6.83 -7.15 -1.07
C LEU A 50 -8.34 -7.13 -1.29
N LEU A 51 -8.89 -5.97 -1.61
CA LEU A 51 -10.32 -5.81 -1.81
C LEU A 51 -10.76 -6.16 -3.22
N ALA A 52 -9.94 -5.83 -4.21
CA ALA A 52 -10.30 -6.04 -5.60
C ALA A 52 -9.05 -6.07 -6.46
N GLU A 53 -9.16 -6.76 -7.58
CA GLU A 53 -8.11 -6.76 -8.60
C GLU A 53 -8.79 -6.74 -9.96
N ALA A 54 -8.55 -5.71 -10.75
CA ALA A 54 -9.17 -5.57 -12.06
C ALA A 54 -8.32 -4.69 -12.95
N GLN A 55 -8.29 -5.01 -14.25
CA GLN A 55 -7.68 -4.17 -15.28
C GLN A 55 -6.22 -3.80 -14.96
N GLY A 56 -5.49 -4.73 -14.34
CA GLY A 56 -4.08 -4.52 -14.04
C GLY A 56 -3.82 -3.76 -12.75
N PHE A 57 -4.83 -3.47 -11.96
CA PHE A 57 -4.69 -2.76 -10.68
C PHE A 57 -5.20 -3.61 -9.54
N LYS A 58 -4.63 -3.37 -8.37
CA LYS A 58 -5.08 -3.94 -7.10
C LYS A 58 -5.53 -2.83 -6.19
N VAL A 59 -6.58 -3.10 -5.42
CA VAL A 59 -7.08 -2.18 -4.40
C VAL A 59 -6.89 -2.85 -3.04
N PHE A 60 -6.15 -2.18 -2.17
CA PHE A 60 -5.87 -2.68 -0.82
C PHE A 60 -6.55 -1.83 0.22
N GLU A 61 -6.97 -2.47 1.31
CA GLU A 61 -7.34 -1.78 2.54
C GLU A 61 -6.32 -2.18 3.60
N ALA A 62 -5.69 -1.18 4.22
CA ALA A 62 -4.74 -1.41 5.31
C ALA A 62 -5.23 -0.66 6.55
N ARG A 63 -5.00 -1.25 7.71
CA ARG A 63 -5.43 -0.67 8.99
C ARG A 63 -4.24 -0.47 9.90
N ALA A 64 -4.24 0.67 10.53
CA ALA A 64 -3.21 1.02 11.50
C ALA A 64 -3.33 0.19 12.80
#